data_89cf800b4825ad59b3fbfa16ddba707a
#
_entry.id   89cf800b4825ad59b3fbfa16ddba707a
#
_cell.length_a   1.000
_cell.length_b   1.000
_cell.length_c   1.000
_cell.angle_alpha   90.00
_cell.angle_beta   90.00
_cell.angle_gamma   90.00
#
_symmetry.space_group_name_H-M   'P 1'
#
loop_
_entity.id
_entity.type
_entity.pdbx_description
1 polymer ?
#
loop_
_entity_poly.entity_id
_entity_poly.type
_entity_poly.pdbx_seq_one_letter_code
_entity_poly.pdbx_strand_id
1 'polypeptide(L)'
;GAVADHLTRCGFKNFEIKSTRAFETIFEIKYEILKEDKISILIPNKDHLDDLRRCIQSIQERSTYDNYEIIIIENNSSEQQTFDYYKTLEGNDRIKVVTYEGDFNYSKINNYGAKFAAGEYLLLLNNDTQVITMNWMENMLMYAQRPDVGAVGAKLYYGDLTIQHAGIVIGLGAHRTAGHTHYKINHDNLGYMGRLCYAQNVS
;
A
#
# COMPACT_ATOMS: atom_id res chain seq x y z
N GLY A 1 -26.51 14.23 9.11
CA GLY A 1 -27.14 13.84 7.83
C GLY A 1 -27.15 12.32 7.67
N ALA A 2 -27.86 11.79 6.66
CA ALA A 2 -28.14 10.35 6.52
C ALA A 2 -26.91 9.44 6.61
N VAL A 3 -25.76 9.83 5.99
CA VAL A 3 -24.50 9.06 6.06
C VAL A 3 -23.96 9.03 7.50
N ALA A 4 -23.93 10.18 8.18
CA ALA A 4 -23.47 10.25 9.57
C ALA A 4 -24.35 9.41 10.49
N ASP A 5 -25.66 9.51 10.34
CA ASP A 5 -26.62 8.74 11.15
C ASP A 5 -26.46 7.23 10.92
N HIS A 6 -26.18 6.82 9.66
CA HIS A 6 -25.88 5.43 9.33
C HIS A 6 -24.61 4.95 10.02
N LEU A 7 -23.50 5.70 9.89
CA LEU A 7 -22.22 5.33 10.50
C LEU A 7 -22.34 5.23 12.03
N THR A 8 -23.06 6.16 12.66
CA THR A 8 -23.32 6.11 14.10
C THR A 8 -24.09 4.85 14.49
N ARG A 9 -25.13 4.46 13.73
CA ARG A 9 -25.87 3.20 13.97
C ARG A 9 -24.98 1.95 13.78
N CYS A 10 -23.99 2.02 12.88
CA CYS A 10 -22.99 0.96 12.70
C CYS A 10 -21.91 0.93 13.79
N GLY A 11 -21.98 1.84 14.78
CA GLY A 11 -21.06 1.87 15.92
C GLY A 11 -19.80 2.73 15.73
N PHE A 12 -19.66 3.42 14.59
CA PHE A 12 -18.58 4.36 14.39
C PHE A 12 -18.83 5.63 15.20
N LYS A 13 -17.84 6.03 16.01
CA LYS A 13 -17.98 7.21 16.91
C LYS A 13 -17.36 8.46 16.31
N ASN A 14 -16.15 8.31 15.77
CA ASN A 14 -15.38 9.42 15.22
C ASN A 14 -15.10 9.16 13.73
N PHE A 15 -15.57 10.05 12.88
CA PHE A 15 -15.36 9.99 11.44
C PHE A 15 -15.53 11.39 10.85
N GLU A 16 -14.85 11.64 9.74
CA GLU A 16 -15.03 12.84 8.94
C GLU A 16 -15.72 12.47 7.63
N ILE A 17 -16.68 13.27 7.21
CA ILE A 17 -17.39 13.11 5.93
C ILE A 17 -17.15 14.35 5.09
N LYS A 18 -16.55 14.18 3.93
CA LYS A 18 -16.33 15.24 2.94
C LYS A 18 -16.94 14.84 1.62
N SER A 19 -17.48 15.82 0.89
CA SER A 19 -17.83 15.62 -0.51
C SER A 19 -16.58 15.38 -1.35
N THR A 20 -16.68 14.47 -2.30
CA THR A 20 -15.58 14.21 -3.24
C THR A 20 -15.48 15.32 -4.28
N ARG A 21 -14.34 15.41 -4.97
CA ARG A 21 -14.16 16.31 -6.12
C ARG A 21 -15.06 15.98 -7.30
N ALA A 22 -15.64 14.78 -7.33
CA ALA A 22 -16.50 14.34 -8.43
C ALA A 22 -17.90 14.95 -8.33
N PHE A 23 -18.53 14.83 -7.15
CA PHE A 23 -19.90 15.26 -6.91
C PHE A 23 -20.10 15.57 -5.43
N GLU A 24 -20.90 16.58 -5.13
CA GLU A 24 -21.25 16.98 -3.76
C GLU A 24 -22.00 15.87 -2.98
N THR A 25 -22.66 14.96 -3.70
CA THR A 25 -23.45 13.86 -3.12
C THR A 25 -22.69 12.54 -3.00
N ILE A 26 -21.42 12.51 -3.42
CA ILE A 26 -20.52 11.36 -3.26
C ILE A 26 -19.48 11.73 -2.20
N PHE A 27 -19.40 10.92 -1.15
CA PHE A 27 -18.63 11.25 0.04
C PHE A 27 -17.37 10.38 0.16
N GLU A 28 -16.28 11.01 0.55
CA GLU A 28 -15.12 10.38 1.17
C GLU A 28 -15.36 10.33 2.67
N ILE A 29 -15.13 9.16 3.26
CA ILE A 29 -15.25 8.96 4.71
C ILE A 29 -13.87 8.68 5.27
N LYS A 30 -13.44 9.48 6.25
CA LYS A 30 -12.23 9.22 7.01
C LYS A 30 -12.61 8.69 8.38
N TYR A 31 -12.14 7.49 8.68
CA TYR A 31 -12.33 6.88 10.00
C TYR A 31 -11.16 7.26 10.92
N GLU A 32 -11.46 7.46 12.19
CA GLU A 32 -10.44 7.62 13.21
C GLU A 32 -9.54 6.37 13.28
N ILE A 33 -8.23 6.56 13.39
CA ILE A 33 -7.31 5.49 13.73
C ILE A 33 -7.41 5.27 15.24
N LEU A 34 -7.93 4.12 15.64
CA LEU A 34 -8.19 3.79 17.03
C LEU A 34 -6.93 3.49 17.83
N LYS A 35 -5.90 2.98 17.14
CA LYS A 35 -4.61 2.64 17.72
C LYS A 35 -3.52 2.77 16.67
N GLU A 36 -2.45 3.41 17.05
CA GLU A 36 -1.25 3.53 16.19
C GLU A 36 -0.41 2.24 16.25
N ASP A 37 -0.99 1.14 15.75
CA ASP A 37 -0.32 -0.16 15.69
C ASP A 37 0.82 -0.17 14.68
N LYS A 38 1.86 -0.95 14.97
CA LYS A 38 3.03 -1.05 14.09
C LYS A 38 2.67 -1.69 12.74
N ILE A 39 3.17 -1.09 11.66
CA ILE A 39 3.07 -1.60 10.30
C ILE A 39 4.43 -2.19 9.90
N SER A 40 4.47 -3.45 9.48
CA SER A 40 5.66 -4.07 8.89
C SER A 40 5.56 -4.01 7.37
N ILE A 41 6.45 -3.22 6.74
CA ILE A 41 6.53 -3.06 5.29
C ILE A 41 7.48 -4.12 4.75
N LEU A 42 6.96 -5.07 3.97
CA LEU A 42 7.70 -6.16 3.36
C LEU A 42 8.07 -5.78 1.93
N ILE A 43 9.37 -5.73 1.63
CA ILE A 43 9.90 -5.34 0.32
C ILE A 43 10.76 -6.47 -0.23
N PRO A 44 10.23 -7.36 -1.08
CA PRO A 44 11.04 -8.29 -1.86
C PRO A 44 12.02 -7.53 -2.74
N ASN A 45 13.29 -7.93 -2.73
CA ASN A 45 14.30 -7.28 -3.56
C ASN A 45 15.23 -8.30 -4.21
N LYS A 46 15.59 -8.00 -5.45
CA LYS A 46 16.68 -8.65 -6.19
C LYS A 46 17.37 -7.60 -7.03
N ASP A 47 18.62 -7.26 -6.68
CA ASP A 47 19.37 -6.20 -7.37
C ASP A 47 18.58 -4.88 -7.44
N HIS A 48 18.56 -4.17 -8.60
CA HIS A 48 17.78 -2.92 -8.79
C HIS A 48 17.95 -1.89 -7.66
N LEU A 49 19.21 -1.65 -7.27
CA LEU A 49 19.56 -0.84 -6.10
C LEU A 49 18.96 0.59 -6.13
N ASP A 50 18.93 1.21 -7.31
CA ASP A 50 18.41 2.59 -7.42
C ASP A 50 16.90 2.66 -7.17
N ASP A 51 16.16 1.64 -7.58
CA ASP A 51 14.74 1.54 -7.30
C ASP A 51 14.49 1.34 -5.80
N LEU A 52 15.21 0.39 -5.19
CA LEU A 52 15.11 0.13 -3.75
C LEU A 52 15.45 1.37 -2.91
N ARG A 53 16.53 2.09 -3.27
CA ARG A 53 16.91 3.33 -2.58
C ARG A 53 15.83 4.40 -2.66
N ARG A 54 15.29 4.64 -3.85
CA ARG A 54 14.19 5.61 -4.04
C ARG A 54 12.94 5.21 -3.27
N CYS A 55 12.61 3.93 -3.26
CA CYS A 55 11.48 3.40 -2.50
C CYS A 55 11.66 3.70 -1.01
N ILE A 56 12.74 3.26 -0.40
CA ILE A 56 13.03 3.44 1.04
C ILE A 56 13.10 4.92 1.40
N GLN A 57 13.83 5.71 0.62
CA GLN A 57 13.95 7.15 0.84
C GLN A 57 12.57 7.84 0.81
N SER A 58 11.73 7.49 -0.17
CA SER A 58 10.39 8.08 -0.27
C SER A 58 9.49 7.72 0.92
N ILE A 59 9.62 6.52 1.47
CA ILE A 59 8.92 6.11 2.68
C ILE A 59 9.37 6.97 3.86
N GLN A 60 10.69 7.09 4.07
CA GLN A 60 11.26 7.81 5.20
C GLN A 60 11.00 9.32 5.17
N GLU A 61 11.07 9.94 3.98
CA GLU A 61 10.92 11.38 3.83
C GLU A 61 9.47 11.86 3.74
N ARG A 62 8.57 11.01 3.27
CA ARG A 62 7.21 11.44 2.95
C ARG A 62 6.12 10.85 3.82
N SER A 63 6.40 9.83 4.62
CA SER A 63 5.35 9.24 5.46
C SER A 63 5.15 10.06 6.73
N THR A 64 3.89 10.31 7.07
CA THR A 64 3.47 10.96 8.31
C THR A 64 3.24 9.97 9.45
N TYR A 65 3.07 8.70 9.13
CA TYR A 65 2.95 7.63 10.12
C TYR A 65 4.32 7.16 10.60
N ASP A 66 4.56 7.19 11.89
CA ASP A 66 5.90 6.92 12.47
C ASP A 66 6.09 5.50 12.98
N ASN A 67 5.02 4.77 13.33
CA ASN A 67 5.12 3.44 13.90
C ASN A 67 5.19 2.34 12.82
N TYR A 68 6.29 2.29 12.09
CA TYR A 68 6.54 1.26 11.08
C TYR A 68 7.95 0.69 11.17
N GLU A 69 8.14 -0.47 10.55
CA GLU A 69 9.43 -1.05 10.21
C GLU A 69 9.45 -1.48 8.74
N ILE A 70 10.64 -1.60 8.17
CA ILE A 70 10.86 -2.07 6.81
C ILE A 70 11.65 -3.38 6.88
N ILE A 71 11.15 -4.41 6.22
CA ILE A 71 11.82 -5.71 6.08
C ILE A 71 12.12 -5.91 4.60
N ILE A 72 13.38 -5.73 4.23
CA ILE A 72 13.86 -6.02 2.89
C ILE A 72 14.10 -7.53 2.82
N ILE A 73 13.46 -8.19 1.86
CA ILE A 73 13.60 -9.63 1.67
C ILE A 73 14.49 -9.84 0.45
N GLU A 74 15.76 -10.04 0.70
CA GLU A 74 16.76 -10.33 -0.32
C GLU A 74 16.48 -11.70 -0.96
N ASN A 75 16.40 -11.75 -2.29
CA ASN A 75 16.22 -13.00 -3.03
C ASN A 75 17.08 -13.08 -4.28
N ASN A 76 18.23 -13.73 -4.18
CA ASN A 76 19.13 -14.03 -5.30
C ASN A 76 19.68 -12.79 -6.02
N SER A 77 20.04 -11.74 -5.32
CA SER A 77 20.84 -10.64 -5.88
C SER A 77 22.23 -11.14 -6.27
N SER A 78 22.80 -10.52 -7.28
CA SER A 78 24.13 -10.86 -7.82
C SER A 78 25.09 -9.65 -7.85
N GLU A 79 24.54 -8.43 -7.73
CA GLU A 79 25.31 -7.20 -7.80
C GLU A 79 25.93 -6.84 -6.45
N GLN A 80 27.28 -6.71 -6.41
CA GLN A 80 28.00 -6.36 -5.18
C GLN A 80 27.50 -5.06 -4.54
N GLN A 81 27.12 -4.06 -5.33
CA GLN A 81 26.60 -2.78 -4.85
C GLN A 81 25.31 -2.95 -4.03
N THR A 82 24.48 -3.95 -4.32
CA THR A 82 23.26 -4.26 -3.55
C THR A 82 23.64 -4.75 -2.15
N PHE A 83 24.60 -5.66 -2.05
CA PHE A 83 25.07 -6.15 -0.75
C PHE A 83 25.82 -5.08 0.05
N ASP A 84 26.59 -4.21 -0.61
CA ASP A 84 27.25 -3.11 0.07
C ASP A 84 26.23 -2.10 0.61
N TYR A 85 25.15 -1.87 -0.10
CA TYR A 85 24.04 -1.06 0.43
C TYR A 85 23.38 -1.70 1.64
N TYR A 86 23.13 -3.02 1.62
CA TYR A 86 22.56 -3.72 2.79
C TYR A 86 23.44 -3.56 4.03
N LYS A 87 24.76 -3.59 3.91
CA LYS A 87 25.68 -3.32 5.01
C LYS A 87 25.50 -1.91 5.61
N THR A 88 25.17 -0.91 4.78
CA THR A 88 24.91 0.45 5.28
C THR A 88 23.64 0.56 6.11
N LEU A 89 22.75 -0.41 6.00
CA LEU A 89 21.50 -0.48 6.76
C LEU A 89 21.65 -1.25 8.07
N GLU A 90 22.78 -1.92 8.31
CA GLU A 90 23.05 -2.64 9.54
C GLU A 90 23.01 -1.69 10.75
N GLY A 91 22.33 -2.12 11.81
CA GLY A 91 22.14 -1.30 13.01
C GLY A 91 21.05 -0.23 12.91
N ASN A 92 20.32 -0.18 11.81
CA ASN A 92 19.13 0.67 11.71
C ASN A 92 17.96 0.04 12.49
N ASP A 93 17.39 0.79 13.42
CA ASP A 93 16.31 0.30 14.29
C ASP A 93 14.99 0.04 13.54
N ARG A 94 14.81 0.63 12.36
CA ARG A 94 13.58 0.53 11.56
C ARG A 94 13.72 -0.34 10.32
N ILE A 95 14.95 -0.70 9.88
CA ILE A 95 15.17 -1.45 8.64
C ILE A 95 15.93 -2.75 8.94
N LYS A 96 15.39 -3.85 8.49
CA LYS A 96 15.98 -5.17 8.60
C LYS A 96 16.13 -5.79 7.20
N VAL A 97 17.24 -6.46 6.95
CA VAL A 97 17.45 -7.28 5.75
C VAL A 97 17.42 -8.74 6.15
N VAL A 98 16.61 -9.54 5.45
CA VAL A 98 16.52 -10.98 5.63
C VAL A 98 16.69 -11.68 4.28
N THR A 99 17.40 -12.80 4.22
CA THR A 99 17.67 -13.52 2.97
C THR A 99 16.75 -14.71 2.82
N TYR A 100 16.01 -14.77 1.73
CA TYR A 100 15.23 -15.92 1.31
C TYR A 100 16.02 -16.74 0.27
N GLU A 101 16.41 -17.94 0.65
CA GLU A 101 17.11 -18.88 -0.23
C GLU A 101 16.09 -19.74 -0.99
N GLY A 102 15.91 -19.49 -2.27
CA GLY A 102 14.99 -20.25 -3.11
C GLY A 102 14.67 -19.54 -4.42
N ASP A 103 13.99 -20.25 -5.32
CA ASP A 103 13.50 -19.66 -6.56
C ASP A 103 12.49 -18.56 -6.31
N PHE A 104 12.41 -17.62 -7.26
CA PHE A 104 11.45 -16.52 -7.17
C PHE A 104 10.01 -17.05 -7.09
N ASN A 105 9.36 -16.72 -6.00
CA ASN A 105 7.93 -16.91 -5.83
C ASN A 105 7.43 -15.82 -4.87
N TYR A 106 6.68 -14.87 -5.40
CA TYR A 106 6.23 -13.69 -4.68
C TYR A 106 5.56 -14.03 -3.34
N SER A 107 4.64 -15.01 -3.36
CA SER A 107 3.92 -15.41 -2.15
C SER A 107 4.84 -16.06 -1.10
N LYS A 108 5.77 -16.93 -1.54
CA LYS A 108 6.72 -17.58 -0.63
C LYS A 108 7.67 -16.57 0.01
N ILE A 109 8.17 -15.62 -0.78
CA ILE A 109 9.08 -14.56 -0.32
C ILE A 109 8.39 -13.70 0.73
N ASN A 110 7.18 -13.22 0.45
CA ASN A 110 6.42 -12.41 1.41
C ASN A 110 6.04 -13.18 2.67
N ASN A 111 5.61 -14.45 2.54
CA ASN A 111 5.34 -15.32 3.70
C ASN A 111 6.59 -15.59 4.55
N TYR A 112 7.77 -15.64 3.92
CA TYR A 112 9.03 -15.73 4.64
C TYR A 112 9.34 -14.43 5.40
N GLY A 113 9.24 -13.28 4.73
CA GLY A 113 9.45 -11.96 5.34
C GLY A 113 8.51 -11.70 6.52
N ALA A 114 7.26 -12.13 6.40
CA ALA A 114 6.25 -11.98 7.45
C ALA A 114 6.65 -12.65 8.79
N LYS A 115 7.53 -13.67 8.78
CA LYS A 115 8.02 -14.32 10.01
C LYS A 115 8.91 -13.41 10.85
N PHE A 116 9.45 -12.36 10.26
CA PHE A 116 10.32 -11.38 10.91
C PHE A 116 9.61 -10.09 11.28
N ALA A 117 8.34 -9.98 10.90
CA ALA A 117 7.49 -8.82 11.17
C ALA A 117 7.10 -8.78 12.66
N ALA A 118 7.20 -7.59 13.24
CA ALA A 118 6.74 -7.29 14.59
C ALA A 118 5.46 -6.43 14.61
N GLY A 119 4.98 -6.01 13.43
CA GLY A 119 3.78 -5.20 13.28
C GLY A 119 2.49 -6.02 13.28
N GLU A 120 1.43 -5.39 13.74
CA GLU A 120 0.06 -5.94 13.68
C GLU A 120 -0.46 -5.99 12.24
N TYR A 121 0.01 -5.07 11.38
CA TYR A 121 -0.36 -4.99 9.98
C TYR A 121 0.85 -5.28 9.09
N LEU A 122 0.61 -6.06 8.04
CA LEU A 122 1.60 -6.31 6.98
C LEU A 122 1.28 -5.47 5.75
N LEU A 123 2.27 -4.74 5.25
CA LEU A 123 2.17 -3.97 4.03
C LEU A 123 3.13 -4.57 2.99
N LEU A 124 2.58 -5.19 1.95
CA LEU A 124 3.37 -5.77 0.86
C LEU A 124 3.66 -4.68 -0.17
N LEU A 125 4.93 -4.37 -0.38
CA LEU A 125 5.36 -3.26 -1.24
C LEU A 125 6.44 -3.72 -2.22
N ASN A 126 6.30 -3.37 -3.49
CA ASN A 126 7.36 -3.59 -4.47
C ASN A 126 8.50 -2.58 -4.27
N ASN A 127 9.73 -3.01 -4.60
CA ASN A 127 10.94 -2.19 -4.47
C ASN A 127 11.03 -1.00 -5.45
N ASP A 128 10.19 -0.98 -6.49
CA ASP A 128 10.14 0.06 -7.55
C ASP A 128 9.04 1.11 -7.32
N THR A 129 8.46 1.17 -6.12
CA THR A 129 7.41 2.12 -5.78
C THR A 129 7.95 3.39 -5.12
N GLN A 130 7.23 4.49 -5.30
CA GLN A 130 7.50 5.77 -4.62
C GLN A 130 6.25 6.30 -3.93
N VAL A 131 6.40 6.77 -2.71
CA VAL A 131 5.32 7.42 -1.96
C VAL A 131 5.03 8.79 -2.56
N ILE A 132 3.76 9.02 -2.91
CA ILE A 132 3.26 10.32 -3.40
C ILE A 132 2.49 11.03 -2.28
N THR A 133 1.57 10.35 -1.65
CA THR A 133 0.67 10.90 -0.62
C THR A 133 1.28 10.71 0.76
N MET A 134 1.51 11.78 1.51
CA MET A 134 2.22 11.71 2.79
C MET A 134 1.53 10.84 3.84
N ASN A 135 0.21 10.91 3.95
CA ASN A 135 -0.60 10.12 4.89
C ASN A 135 -1.13 8.81 4.27
N TRP A 136 -0.33 8.17 3.41
CA TRP A 136 -0.74 6.96 2.70
C TRP A 136 -0.97 5.76 3.62
N MET A 137 -0.13 5.59 4.65
CA MET A 137 -0.29 4.51 5.62
C MET A 137 -1.55 4.72 6.46
N GLU A 138 -1.81 5.92 6.94
CA GLU A 138 -3.02 6.27 7.68
C GLU A 138 -4.28 6.06 6.84
N ASN A 139 -4.24 6.46 5.57
CA ASN A 139 -5.36 6.25 4.65
C ASN A 139 -5.67 4.77 4.40
N MET A 140 -4.69 3.88 4.51
CA MET A 140 -4.90 2.44 4.42
C MET A 140 -5.30 1.86 5.79
N LEU A 141 -4.62 2.26 6.86
CA LEU A 141 -4.84 1.76 8.21
C LEU A 141 -6.25 2.05 8.71
N MET A 142 -6.82 3.23 8.42
CA MET A 142 -8.18 3.56 8.83
C MET A 142 -9.25 2.58 8.32
N TYR A 143 -8.97 1.87 7.22
CA TYR A 143 -9.81 0.78 6.73
C TYR A 143 -9.35 -0.57 7.26
N ALA A 144 -8.04 -0.84 7.26
CA ALA A 144 -7.48 -2.13 7.64
C ALA A 144 -7.77 -2.52 9.11
N GLN A 145 -7.90 -1.54 10.01
CA GLN A 145 -8.25 -1.76 11.42
C GLN A 145 -9.69 -2.28 11.63
N ARG A 146 -10.53 -2.23 10.61
CA ARG A 146 -11.93 -2.66 10.73
C ARG A 146 -12.00 -4.18 10.66
N PRO A 147 -12.80 -4.83 11.54
CA PRO A 147 -12.88 -6.29 11.60
C PRO A 147 -13.54 -6.93 10.37
N ASP A 148 -14.24 -6.14 9.56
CA ASP A 148 -14.89 -6.57 8.32
C ASP A 148 -13.99 -6.37 7.08
N VAL A 149 -12.75 -5.87 7.23
CA VAL A 149 -11.81 -5.60 6.15
C VAL A 149 -10.62 -6.55 6.24
N GLY A 150 -10.45 -7.40 5.23
CA GLY A 150 -9.34 -8.36 5.18
C GLY A 150 -8.08 -7.82 4.51
N ALA A 151 -8.23 -6.91 3.55
CA ALA A 151 -7.12 -6.30 2.82
C ALA A 151 -7.49 -4.91 2.30
N VAL A 152 -6.50 -4.02 2.18
CA VAL A 152 -6.66 -2.69 1.61
C VAL A 152 -5.59 -2.49 0.53
N GLY A 153 -6.00 -2.09 -0.67
CA GLY A 153 -5.09 -1.76 -1.77
C GLY A 153 -5.05 -0.25 -2.03
N ALA A 154 -3.87 0.27 -2.33
CA ALA A 154 -3.70 1.65 -2.73
C ALA A 154 -3.99 1.85 -4.23
N LYS A 155 -4.42 3.04 -4.61
CA LYS A 155 -4.44 3.47 -6.00
C LYS A 155 -3.00 3.77 -6.44
N LEU A 156 -2.58 3.18 -7.55
CA LEU A 156 -1.21 3.30 -8.05
C LEU A 156 -1.17 4.01 -9.39
N TYR A 157 -0.09 4.78 -9.60
CA TYR A 157 0.18 5.50 -10.84
C TYR A 157 1.48 5.06 -11.46
N TYR A 158 1.58 5.17 -12.78
CA TYR A 158 2.85 5.15 -13.49
C TYR A 158 3.58 6.50 -13.34
N GLY A 159 4.85 6.54 -13.69
CA GLY A 159 5.65 7.77 -13.65
C GLY A 159 5.13 8.92 -14.52
N ASP A 160 4.30 8.62 -15.53
CA ASP A 160 3.58 9.58 -16.36
C ASP A 160 2.22 10.02 -15.77
N LEU A 161 1.94 9.63 -14.53
CA LEU A 161 0.69 9.88 -13.81
C LEU A 161 -0.56 9.24 -14.44
N THR A 162 -0.40 8.27 -15.32
CA THR A 162 -1.52 7.41 -15.70
C THR A 162 -1.78 6.35 -14.64
N ILE A 163 -3.01 5.86 -14.53
CA ILE A 163 -3.40 4.88 -13.53
C ILE A 163 -2.80 3.52 -13.87
N GLN A 164 -2.02 2.95 -12.95
CA GLN A 164 -1.55 1.58 -13.00
C GLN A 164 -2.59 0.63 -12.39
N HIS A 165 -3.09 0.98 -11.19
CA HIS A 165 -4.02 0.18 -10.43
C HIS A 165 -5.07 1.05 -9.72
N ALA A 166 -6.32 0.73 -9.89
CA ALA A 166 -7.45 1.32 -9.16
C ALA A 166 -8.59 0.30 -9.00
N GLY A 167 -8.23 -0.92 -8.65
CA GLY A 167 -9.13 -2.05 -8.49
C GLY A 167 -8.94 -3.13 -9.56
N ILE A 168 -9.47 -4.31 -9.25
CA ILE A 168 -9.39 -5.50 -10.10
C ILE A 168 -10.80 -5.99 -10.39
N VAL A 169 -11.01 -6.47 -11.60
CA VAL A 169 -12.23 -7.18 -11.99
C VAL A 169 -11.87 -8.60 -12.42
N ILE A 170 -12.51 -9.57 -11.79
CA ILE A 170 -12.37 -10.98 -12.16
C ILE A 170 -13.03 -11.22 -13.52
N GLY A 171 -12.40 -12.02 -14.34
CA GLY A 171 -12.89 -12.33 -15.69
C GLY A 171 -12.38 -11.38 -16.79
N LEU A 172 -11.65 -10.32 -16.45
CA LEU A 172 -10.97 -9.46 -17.41
C LEU A 172 -9.54 -9.95 -17.73
N GLY A 173 -8.97 -9.40 -18.79
CA GLY A 173 -7.61 -9.70 -19.24
C GLY A 173 -7.54 -10.84 -20.26
N ALA A 174 -6.37 -11.04 -20.84
CA ALA A 174 -6.14 -11.99 -21.94
C ALA A 174 -6.49 -13.44 -21.58
N HIS A 175 -6.32 -13.80 -20.32
CA HIS A 175 -6.60 -15.14 -19.80
C HIS A 175 -7.94 -15.22 -19.02
N ARG A 176 -8.75 -14.15 -19.03
CA ARG A 176 -10.03 -14.06 -18.31
C ARG A 176 -9.92 -14.41 -16.81
N THR A 177 -8.78 -14.14 -16.21
CA THR A 177 -8.52 -14.38 -14.77
C THR A 177 -8.84 -13.14 -13.95
N ALA A 178 -8.08 -12.06 -14.15
CA ALA A 178 -8.25 -10.78 -13.49
C ALA A 178 -7.63 -9.66 -14.33
N GLY A 179 -8.20 -8.47 -14.26
CA GLY A 179 -7.67 -7.31 -14.97
C GLY A 179 -7.85 -6.03 -14.18
N HIS A 180 -6.93 -5.09 -14.36
CA HIS A 180 -6.99 -3.78 -13.73
C HIS A 180 -8.09 -2.93 -14.33
N THR A 181 -8.87 -2.29 -13.50
CA THR A 181 -9.81 -1.26 -13.93
C THR A 181 -9.09 0.06 -14.18
N HIS A 182 -9.60 0.86 -15.09
CA HIS A 182 -9.09 2.21 -15.36
C HIS A 182 -7.60 2.28 -15.77
N TYR A 183 -7.07 1.17 -16.28
CA TYR A 183 -5.68 1.05 -16.70
C TYR A 183 -5.30 2.08 -17.75
N LYS A 184 -4.18 2.78 -17.55
CA LYS A 184 -3.62 3.78 -18.47
C LYS A 184 -4.49 5.03 -18.72
N ILE A 185 -5.54 5.26 -17.95
CA ILE A 185 -6.23 6.57 -17.98
C ILE A 185 -5.53 7.59 -17.08
N ASN A 186 -5.70 8.87 -17.41
CA ASN A 186 -5.10 9.97 -16.64
C ASN A 186 -5.60 9.97 -15.18
N HIS A 187 -4.73 10.31 -14.24
CA HIS A 187 -5.04 10.38 -12.81
C HIS A 187 -6.18 11.33 -12.45
N ASP A 188 -6.40 12.38 -13.27
CA ASP A 188 -7.48 13.35 -13.07
C ASP A 188 -8.86 12.85 -13.46
N ASN A 189 -8.94 11.72 -14.16
CA ASN A 189 -10.20 11.11 -14.53
C ASN A 189 -10.97 10.71 -13.27
N LEU A 190 -12.25 11.07 -13.22
CA LEU A 190 -13.11 10.78 -12.06
C LEU A 190 -13.65 9.35 -12.08
N GLY A 191 -13.52 8.66 -13.21
CA GLY A 191 -14.14 7.36 -13.45
C GLY A 191 -15.65 7.45 -13.60
N TYR A 192 -16.27 6.34 -13.99
CA TYR A 192 -17.72 6.27 -14.09
C TYR A 192 -18.37 6.55 -12.73
N MET A 193 -19.28 7.52 -12.66
CA MET A 193 -19.96 7.93 -11.43
C MET A 193 -18.99 8.31 -10.28
N GLY A 194 -17.83 8.87 -10.61
CA GLY A 194 -16.85 9.32 -9.61
C GLY A 194 -16.10 8.20 -8.89
N ARG A 195 -16.13 6.95 -9.40
CA ARG A 195 -15.54 5.78 -8.72
C ARG A 195 -14.04 5.87 -8.46
N LEU A 196 -13.33 6.75 -9.12
CA LEU A 196 -11.91 6.98 -8.85
C LEU A 196 -11.64 7.98 -7.71
N CYS A 197 -12.68 8.50 -7.06
CA CYS A 197 -12.57 9.54 -6.04
C CYS A 197 -12.88 9.06 -4.61
N TYR A 198 -13.24 7.80 -4.40
CA TYR A 198 -13.55 7.25 -3.08
C TYR A 198 -13.14 5.79 -2.97
N ALA A 199 -13.01 5.31 -1.73
CA ALA A 199 -12.70 3.90 -1.47
C ALA A 199 -13.87 2.99 -1.89
N GLN A 200 -13.54 1.86 -2.47
CA GLN A 200 -14.51 0.90 -2.98
C GLN A 200 -14.19 -0.51 -2.49
N ASN A 201 -15.23 -1.32 -2.32
CA ASN A 201 -15.05 -2.76 -2.23
C ASN A 201 -14.75 -3.30 -3.63
N VAL A 202 -13.66 -4.05 -3.73
CA VAL A 202 -13.21 -4.70 -4.97
C VAL A 202 -12.94 -6.17 -4.70
N SER A 203 -13.07 -6.96 -5.74
CA SER A 203 -12.83 -8.42 -5.64
C SER A 203 -11.35 -8.74 -5.76
#